data_925c9ea5260e61d722d9b6881a6e1e0e
#
_entry.id   925c9ea5260e61d722d9b6881a6e1e0e
#
_cell.length_a   1.000
_cell.length_b   1.000
_cell.length_c   1.000
_cell.angle_alpha   90.00
_cell.angle_beta   90.00
_cell.angle_gamma   90.00
#
_symmetry.space_group_name_H-M   'P 1'
#
loop_
_entity.id
_entity.type
_entity.pdbx_description
1 polymer ?
#
loop_
_entity_poly.entity_id
_entity_poly.type
_entity_poly.pdbx_seq_one_letter_code
_entity_poly.pdbx_strand_id
1 'polypeptide(L)'
;MYAQRIRIAAMLIAALPALAYAQGAPATTNIDQRQANQERRIQQGVQSGELTPREASRLEKGQAKIQRMEQKAKADGVMTAQERKRIAHEQNKQSKRIAREKHDRQRR
;
A
#
# COMPACT_ATOMS: atom_id res chain seq x y z
N MET A 1 -14.15 -4.53 41.15
CA MET A 1 -12.79 -4.77 41.60
C MET A 1 -12.08 -5.83 40.78
N TYR A 2 -12.73 -6.90 40.57
CA TYR A 2 -12.10 -8.04 39.92
C TYR A 2 -11.89 -7.90 38.44
N ALA A 3 -12.75 -7.13 37.82
CA ALA A 3 -12.69 -6.94 36.37
C ALA A 3 -11.44 -6.21 35.90
N GLN A 4 -10.79 -5.51 36.80
CA GLN A 4 -9.63 -4.71 36.42
C GLN A 4 -8.43 -5.53 36.02
N ARG A 5 -8.29 -6.67 36.67
CA ARG A 5 -7.13 -7.50 36.42
C ARG A 5 -7.13 -8.10 35.05
N ILE A 6 -8.30 -8.39 34.56
CA ILE A 6 -8.46 -9.04 33.27
C ILE A 6 -8.03 -8.12 32.13
N ARG A 7 -8.27 -6.82 32.29
CA ARG A 7 -7.98 -5.89 31.24
C ARG A 7 -6.50 -5.72 30.95
N ILE A 8 -5.70 -5.83 31.99
CA ILE A 8 -4.25 -5.66 31.87
C ILE A 8 -3.66 -6.76 31.03
N ALA A 9 -4.11 -7.96 31.23
CA ALA A 9 -3.59 -9.11 30.49
C ALA A 9 -3.86 -8.98 28.99
N ALA A 10 -5.01 -8.45 28.64
CA ALA A 10 -5.37 -8.30 27.24
C ALA A 10 -4.46 -7.34 26.51
N MET A 11 -4.02 -6.30 27.20
CA MET A 11 -3.16 -5.31 26.57
C MET A 11 -1.77 -5.86 26.22
N LEU A 12 -1.26 -6.69 27.10
CA LEU A 12 0.05 -7.26 26.86
C LEU A 12 0.08 -8.19 25.65
N ILE A 13 -1.00 -8.91 25.44
CA ILE A 13 -1.07 -9.83 24.31
C ILE A 13 -1.05 -9.10 23.00
N ALA A 14 -1.69 -7.95 22.95
CA ALA A 14 -1.78 -7.20 21.71
C ALA A 14 -0.44 -6.66 21.23
N ALA A 15 0.48 -6.40 22.14
CA ALA A 15 1.77 -5.82 21.78
C ALA A 15 2.69 -6.82 21.11
N LEU A 16 2.63 -8.07 21.49
CA LEU A 16 3.54 -9.09 20.97
C LEU A 16 3.41 -9.36 19.49
N PRO A 17 2.21 -9.51 18.94
CA PRO A 17 2.08 -9.73 17.50
C PRO A 17 2.64 -8.59 16.67
N ALA A 18 2.53 -7.37 17.16
CA ALA A 18 3.05 -6.22 16.42
C ALA A 18 4.56 -6.28 16.25
N LEU A 19 5.26 -6.72 17.28
CA LEU A 19 6.71 -6.86 17.22
C LEU A 19 7.13 -7.95 16.25
N ALA A 20 6.40 -9.04 16.22
CA ALA A 20 6.70 -10.13 15.30
C ALA A 20 6.57 -9.69 13.85
N TYR A 21 5.58 -8.89 13.55
CA TYR A 21 5.40 -8.36 12.21
C TYR A 21 6.54 -7.45 11.78
N ALA A 22 6.96 -6.58 12.67
CA ALA A 22 8.03 -5.64 12.36
C ALA A 22 9.33 -6.36 11.99
N GLN A 23 9.56 -7.51 12.59
CA GLN A 23 10.78 -8.27 12.34
C GLN A 23 10.70 -9.14 11.10
N GLY A 24 9.49 -9.52 10.68
CA GLY A 24 9.31 -10.54 9.68
C GLY A 24 9.24 -10.09 8.24
N ALA A 25 9.18 -8.77 7.93
CA ALA A 25 8.84 -8.36 6.59
C ALA A 25 9.55 -7.10 6.07
N PRO A 26 10.90 -7.04 6.11
CA PRO A 26 11.58 -5.85 5.60
C PRO A 26 11.43 -5.68 4.09
N ALA A 27 11.35 -6.77 3.32
CA ALA A 27 11.25 -6.71 1.88
C ALA A 27 9.90 -6.18 1.41
N THR A 28 8.82 -6.54 2.11
CA THR A 28 7.47 -6.09 1.74
C THR A 28 7.15 -4.71 2.28
N THR A 29 7.89 -4.26 3.29
CA THR A 29 7.69 -2.94 3.89
C THR A 29 7.86 -1.83 2.85
N ASN A 30 8.89 -1.92 2.01
CA ASN A 30 9.12 -0.92 0.97
C ASN A 30 7.98 -0.91 -0.05
N ILE A 31 7.50 -2.08 -0.43
CA ILE A 31 6.38 -2.20 -1.36
C ILE A 31 5.13 -1.57 -0.74
N ASP A 32 4.86 -1.88 0.50
CA ASP A 32 3.69 -1.38 1.21
C ASP A 32 3.76 0.14 1.38
N GLN A 33 4.93 0.67 1.69
CA GLN A 33 5.14 2.09 1.83
C GLN A 33 4.88 2.83 0.51
N ARG A 34 5.40 2.29 -0.58
CA ARG A 34 5.17 2.88 -1.90
C ARG A 34 3.69 2.84 -2.27
N GLN A 35 3.01 1.74 -1.94
CA GLN A 35 1.58 1.62 -2.17
C GLN A 35 0.80 2.71 -1.42
N ALA A 36 1.13 2.90 -0.15
CA ALA A 36 0.50 3.91 0.67
C ALA A 36 0.76 5.33 0.13
N ASN A 37 1.99 5.60 -0.30
CA ASN A 37 2.34 6.88 -0.86
C ASN A 37 1.59 7.15 -2.17
N GLN A 38 1.49 6.15 -3.01
CA GLN A 38 0.76 6.27 -4.27
C GLN A 38 -0.72 6.52 -4.02
N GLU A 39 -1.30 5.79 -3.09
CA GLU A 39 -2.69 5.98 -2.73
C GLU A 39 -2.95 7.39 -2.22
N ARG A 40 -2.06 7.89 -1.39
CA ARG A 40 -2.16 9.24 -0.87
C ARG A 40 -2.13 10.28 -1.99
N ARG A 41 -1.26 10.08 -2.97
CA ARG A 41 -1.16 10.97 -4.11
C ARG A 41 -2.44 10.97 -4.94
N ILE A 42 -3.04 9.81 -5.12
CA ILE A 42 -4.32 9.71 -5.83
C ILE A 42 -5.41 10.47 -5.07
N GLN A 43 -5.49 10.25 -3.77
CA GLN A 43 -6.49 10.93 -2.95
C GLN A 43 -6.30 12.45 -2.96
N GLN A 44 -5.07 12.90 -2.88
CA GLN A 44 -4.76 14.32 -2.98
C GLN A 44 -5.19 14.89 -4.34
N GLY A 45 -4.97 14.11 -5.38
CA GLY A 45 -5.38 14.53 -6.71
C GLY A 45 -6.89 14.67 -6.84
N VAL A 46 -7.63 13.75 -6.21
CA VAL A 46 -9.09 13.84 -6.19
C VAL A 46 -9.55 15.08 -5.43
N GLN A 47 -8.99 15.30 -4.24
CA GLN A 47 -9.38 16.42 -3.38
C GLN A 47 -9.05 17.76 -4.00
N SER A 48 -7.92 17.86 -4.68
CA SER A 48 -7.48 19.11 -5.30
C SER A 48 -8.14 19.37 -6.65
N GLY A 49 -8.85 18.39 -7.20
CA GLY A 49 -9.44 18.51 -8.53
C GLY A 49 -8.46 18.22 -9.65
N GLU A 50 -7.23 17.83 -9.35
CA GLU A 50 -6.25 17.46 -10.37
C GLU A 50 -6.61 16.16 -11.08
N LEU A 51 -7.38 15.30 -10.42
CA LEU A 51 -7.84 14.04 -10.99
C LEU A 51 -9.36 14.06 -11.12
N THR A 52 -9.85 13.69 -12.28
CA THR A 52 -11.28 13.48 -12.47
C THR A 52 -11.67 12.14 -11.82
N PRO A 53 -12.97 11.93 -11.52
CA PRO A 53 -13.40 10.61 -11.00
C PRO A 53 -13.02 9.46 -11.90
N ARG A 54 -13.06 9.65 -13.21
CA ARG A 54 -12.68 8.61 -14.18
C ARG A 54 -11.18 8.31 -14.09
N GLU A 55 -10.35 9.34 -14.01
CA GLU A 55 -8.92 9.17 -13.89
C GLU A 55 -8.57 8.49 -12.59
N ALA A 56 -9.18 8.92 -11.49
CA ALA A 56 -8.97 8.31 -10.19
C ALA A 56 -9.36 6.82 -10.20
N SER A 57 -10.47 6.50 -10.83
CA SER A 57 -10.92 5.10 -10.94
C SER A 57 -9.90 4.25 -11.67
N ARG A 58 -9.34 4.74 -12.76
CA ARG A 58 -8.32 4.01 -13.51
C ARG A 58 -7.05 3.80 -12.68
N LEU A 59 -6.65 4.83 -11.93
CA LEU A 59 -5.47 4.72 -11.08
C LEU A 59 -5.73 3.75 -9.93
N GLU A 60 -6.92 3.73 -9.36
CA GLU A 60 -7.27 2.78 -8.32
C GLU A 60 -7.25 1.35 -8.83
N LYS A 61 -7.64 1.12 -10.07
CA LYS A 61 -7.53 -0.21 -10.68
C LYS A 61 -6.09 -0.64 -10.81
N GLY A 62 -5.19 0.30 -11.12
CA GLY A 62 -3.77 0.02 -11.15
C GLY A 62 -3.23 -0.35 -9.77
N GLN A 63 -3.69 0.35 -8.73
CA GLN A 63 -3.33 0.02 -7.36
C GLN A 63 -3.80 -1.38 -6.98
N ALA A 64 -5.03 -1.72 -7.34
CA ALA A 64 -5.59 -3.04 -7.06
C ALA A 64 -4.81 -4.15 -7.77
N LYS A 65 -4.36 -3.89 -9.00
CA LYS A 65 -3.54 -4.86 -9.73
C LYS A 65 -2.22 -5.14 -8.99
N ILE A 66 -1.56 -4.09 -8.54
CA ILE A 66 -0.29 -4.24 -7.82
C ILE A 66 -0.52 -4.99 -6.51
N GLN A 67 -1.60 -4.69 -5.83
CA GLN A 67 -1.94 -5.37 -4.59
C GLN A 67 -2.16 -6.87 -4.81
N ARG A 68 -2.85 -7.23 -5.90
CA ARG A 68 -3.04 -8.63 -6.24
C ARG A 68 -1.72 -9.31 -6.58
N MET A 69 -0.82 -8.62 -7.25
CA MET A 69 0.51 -9.16 -7.54
C MET A 69 1.27 -9.45 -6.24
N GLU A 70 1.19 -8.54 -5.30
CA GLU A 70 1.85 -8.71 -4.01
C GLU A 70 1.25 -9.89 -3.23
N GLN A 71 -0.06 -9.99 -3.19
CA GLN A 71 -0.73 -11.10 -2.51
C GLN A 71 -0.36 -12.44 -3.12
N LYS A 72 -0.30 -12.50 -4.44
CA LYS A 72 0.09 -13.71 -5.14
C LYS A 72 1.52 -14.11 -4.82
N ALA A 73 2.41 -13.13 -4.79
CA ALA A 73 3.81 -13.38 -4.49
C ALA A 73 3.99 -13.88 -3.06
N LYS A 74 3.19 -13.38 -2.14
CA LYS A 74 3.25 -13.81 -0.73
C LYS A 74 2.58 -15.15 -0.48
N ALA A 75 1.73 -15.61 -1.38
CA ALA A 75 0.95 -16.84 -1.17
C ALA A 75 1.85 -18.06 -0.99
N ASP A 76 3.03 -18.06 -1.58
CA ASP A 76 3.99 -19.14 -1.45
C ASP A 76 4.83 -19.06 -0.17
N GLY A 77 4.62 -18.02 0.62
CA GLY A 77 5.34 -17.82 1.88
C GLY A 77 6.59 -16.96 1.75
N VAL A 78 7.20 -16.91 0.57
CA VAL A 78 8.42 -16.13 0.34
C VAL A 78 8.30 -15.38 -0.98
N MET A 79 8.50 -14.07 -0.92
CA MET A 79 8.55 -13.27 -2.13
C MET A 79 9.97 -13.33 -2.71
N THR A 80 10.09 -13.80 -3.95
CA THR A 80 11.38 -13.92 -4.61
C THR A 80 11.88 -12.54 -5.06
N ALA A 81 13.19 -12.46 -5.34
CA ALA A 81 13.78 -11.23 -5.87
C ALA A 81 13.16 -10.83 -7.20
N GLN A 82 12.83 -11.82 -8.03
CA GLN A 82 12.20 -11.57 -9.31
C GLN A 82 10.80 -11.01 -9.16
N GLU A 83 10.06 -11.54 -8.20
CA GLU A 83 8.72 -11.03 -7.88
C GLU A 83 8.77 -9.60 -7.37
N ARG A 84 9.73 -9.29 -6.51
CA ARG A 84 9.93 -7.93 -6.02
C ARG A 84 10.24 -6.96 -7.16
N LYS A 85 11.09 -7.38 -8.09
CA LYS A 85 11.42 -6.54 -9.25
C LYS A 85 10.20 -6.28 -10.12
N ARG A 86 9.39 -7.29 -10.32
CA ARG A 86 8.18 -7.15 -11.13
C ARG A 86 7.20 -6.19 -10.49
N ILE A 87 7.00 -6.31 -9.18
CA ILE A 87 6.11 -5.40 -8.45
C ILE A 87 6.66 -3.98 -8.48
N ALA A 88 7.96 -3.81 -8.26
CA ALA A 88 8.60 -2.51 -8.31
C ALA A 88 8.44 -1.86 -9.68
N HIS A 89 8.55 -2.65 -10.74
CA HIS A 89 8.35 -2.16 -12.10
C HIS A 89 6.92 -1.65 -12.29
N GLU A 90 5.95 -2.40 -11.82
CA GLU A 90 4.55 -1.97 -11.92
C GLU A 90 4.28 -0.73 -11.07
N GLN A 91 4.90 -0.64 -9.90
CA GLN A 91 4.80 0.55 -9.06
C GLN A 91 5.41 1.77 -9.75
N ASN A 92 6.53 1.58 -10.44
CA ASN A 92 7.16 2.67 -11.18
C ASN A 92 6.25 3.17 -12.32
N LYS A 93 5.64 2.25 -13.04
CA LYS A 93 4.68 2.58 -14.09
C LYS A 93 3.48 3.33 -13.52
N GLN A 94 2.96 2.85 -12.41
CA GLN A 94 1.82 3.45 -11.75
C GLN A 94 2.15 4.86 -11.26
N SER A 95 3.33 5.04 -10.68
CA SER A 95 3.78 6.34 -10.20
C SER A 95 3.85 7.36 -11.35
N LYS A 96 4.37 6.95 -12.49
CA LYS A 96 4.43 7.80 -13.67
C LYS A 96 3.04 8.15 -14.17
N ARG A 97 2.14 7.18 -14.13
CA ARG A 97 0.75 7.39 -14.56
C ARG A 97 0.04 8.39 -13.66
N ILE A 98 0.22 8.27 -12.35
CA ILE A 98 -0.35 9.22 -11.40
C ILE A 98 0.16 10.63 -11.69
N ALA A 99 1.46 10.77 -11.86
CA ALA A 99 2.07 12.08 -12.13
C ALA A 99 1.54 12.68 -13.43
N ARG A 100 1.43 11.86 -14.47
CA ARG A 100 0.95 12.32 -15.78
C ARG A 100 -0.49 12.79 -15.71
N GLU A 101 -1.36 12.00 -15.09
CA GLU A 101 -2.77 12.35 -15.01
C GLU A 101 -2.99 13.64 -14.22
N LYS A 102 -2.29 13.82 -13.13
CA LYS A 102 -2.37 15.05 -12.34
C LYS A 102 -1.84 16.25 -13.12
N HIS A 103 -0.74 16.05 -13.83
CA HIS A 103 -0.10 17.11 -14.59
C HIS A 103 -0.95 17.55 -15.79
N ASP A 104 -1.52 16.59 -16.49
CA ASP A 104 -2.38 16.88 -17.65
C ASP A 104 -3.59 17.73 -17.26
N ARG A 105 -4.12 17.48 -16.09
CA ARG A 105 -5.27 18.21 -15.58
C ARG A 105 -4.93 19.70 -15.38
N GLN A 106 -3.73 19.99 -14.93
CA GLN A 106 -3.31 21.36 -14.67
C GLN A 106 -3.17 22.18 -15.95
N ARG A 107 -2.96 21.53 -17.07
CA ARG A 107 -2.81 22.21 -18.35
C ARG A 107 -4.13 22.60 -18.99
N ARG A 108 -5.21 22.06 -18.49
CA ARG A 108 -6.53 22.39 -19.01
C ARG A 108 -7.07 23.65 -18.36
#